data_8638fea8b16ce26fc8c15ce9b74fae7f
#
_entry.id   8638fea8b16ce26fc8c15ce9b74fae7f
#
_cell.length_a   1.000
_cell.length_b   1.000
_cell.length_c   1.000
_cell.angle_alpha   90.00
_cell.angle_beta   90.00
_cell.angle_gamma   90.00
#
_symmetry.space_group_name_H-M   'P 1'
#
loop_
_entity.id
_entity.type
_entity.pdbx_description
1 polymer ?
#
loop_
_entity_poly.entity_id
_entity_poly.type
_entity_poly.pdbx_seq_one_letter_code
_entity_poly.pdbx_strand_id
1 'polypeptide(L)'
;MKVFNCILGILTVLASIYCIFYSGLTFLNIGWIVTIILGLWGISTIVSYAASRNDGNNKEKALMGTLSLIAGIAAAVVSALAMFMPGIRVMFDILILAIFAGWLIVDGISSIATSFKVKKSGSSVWVLPLICGVLVLLAGLYGIFNLIFTAQTLGLFMGILLMTYGIRLILSAFKN
;
A
#
# COMPACT_ATOMS: atom_id res chain seq x y z
N MET A 1 -19.98 -5.28 20.31
CA MET A 1 -19.20 -4.44 19.37
C MET A 1 -18.12 -3.59 20.06
N LYS A 2 -18.37 -2.94 21.21
CA LYS A 2 -17.40 -2.08 21.93
C LYS A 2 -16.11 -2.82 22.33
N VAL A 3 -16.24 -4.00 22.96
CA VAL A 3 -15.08 -4.81 23.38
C VAL A 3 -14.23 -5.26 22.20
N PHE A 4 -14.87 -5.65 21.09
CA PHE A 4 -14.18 -6.05 19.86
C PHE A 4 -13.36 -4.90 19.25
N ASN A 5 -13.93 -3.69 19.17
CA ASN A 5 -13.21 -2.50 18.69
C ASN A 5 -12.04 -2.12 19.62
N CYS A 6 -12.20 -2.31 20.93
CA CYS A 6 -11.13 -2.05 21.90
C CYS A 6 -9.96 -3.03 21.70
N ILE A 7 -10.25 -4.34 21.58
CA ILE A 7 -9.23 -5.37 21.36
C ILE A 7 -8.52 -5.14 20.02
N LEU A 8 -9.28 -4.89 18.93
CA LEU A 8 -8.70 -4.56 17.61
C LEU A 8 -7.84 -3.30 17.67
N GLY A 9 -8.29 -2.26 18.39
CA GLY A 9 -7.52 -1.04 18.55
C GLY A 9 -6.20 -1.26 19.27
N ILE A 10 -6.18 -2.04 20.34
CA ILE A 10 -4.95 -2.38 21.08
C ILE A 10 -4.01 -3.20 20.19
N LEU A 11 -4.51 -4.21 19.47
CA LEU A 11 -3.71 -5.01 18.55
C LEU A 11 -3.10 -4.15 17.42
N THR A 12 -3.89 -3.20 16.89
CA THR A 12 -3.42 -2.29 15.84
C THR A 12 -2.34 -1.34 16.35
N VAL A 13 -2.46 -0.84 17.58
CA VAL A 13 -1.42 -0.01 18.22
C VAL A 13 -0.14 -0.82 18.46
N LEU A 14 -0.23 -2.05 18.95
CA LEU A 14 0.93 -2.92 19.12
C LEU A 14 1.62 -3.22 17.78
N ALA A 15 0.83 -3.52 16.74
CA ALA A 15 1.34 -3.72 15.39
C ALA A 15 2.03 -2.44 14.85
N SER A 16 1.49 -1.25 15.14
CA SER A 16 2.09 0.02 14.72
C SER A 16 3.45 0.26 15.38
N ILE A 17 3.56 -0.02 16.67
CA ILE A 17 4.82 0.09 17.41
C ILE A 17 5.86 -0.86 16.80
N TYR A 18 5.47 -2.11 16.52
CA TYR A 18 6.34 -3.06 15.85
C TYR A 18 6.80 -2.55 14.46
N CYS A 19 5.88 -2.02 13.64
CA CYS A 19 6.20 -1.44 12.33
C CYS A 19 7.16 -0.25 12.43
N ILE A 20 7.05 0.60 13.46
CA ILE A 20 7.94 1.75 13.65
C ILE A 20 9.34 1.30 14.04
N PHE A 21 9.48 0.37 15.00
CA PHE A 21 10.79 -0.10 15.46
C PHE A 21 11.52 -1.00 14.45
N TYR A 22 10.79 -1.84 13.71
CA TYR A 22 11.33 -2.79 12.74
C TYR A 22 10.94 -2.44 11.30
N SER A 23 10.77 -1.16 10.99
CA SER A 23 10.26 -0.66 9.71
C SER A 23 11.04 -1.21 8.50
N GLY A 24 12.36 -1.22 8.55
CA GLY A 24 13.19 -1.71 7.44
C GLY A 24 13.03 -3.21 7.19
N LEU A 25 13.02 -4.03 8.23
CA LEU A 25 12.92 -5.49 8.10
C LEU A 25 11.53 -5.93 7.64
N THR A 26 10.48 -5.26 8.11
CA THR A 26 9.09 -5.60 7.78
C THR A 26 8.78 -5.36 6.30
N PHE A 27 9.32 -4.28 5.71
CA PHE A 27 8.98 -3.88 4.35
C PHE A 27 10.02 -4.29 3.30
N LEU A 28 11.22 -4.75 3.70
CA LEU A 28 12.17 -5.39 2.78
C LEU A 28 11.67 -6.73 2.25
N ASN A 29 10.71 -7.37 2.92
CA ASN A 29 10.12 -8.65 2.52
C ASN A 29 8.63 -8.51 2.18
N ILE A 30 8.18 -7.36 1.71
CA ILE A 30 6.78 -7.10 1.36
C ILE A 30 6.29 -8.00 0.20
N GLY A 31 7.21 -8.47 -0.64
CA GLY A 31 6.94 -9.38 -1.74
C GLY A 31 6.25 -10.69 -1.32
N TRP A 32 6.46 -11.16 -0.09
CA TRP A 32 5.73 -12.31 0.45
C TRP A 32 4.22 -12.02 0.56
N ILE A 33 3.88 -10.86 1.12
CA ILE A 33 2.49 -10.43 1.30
C ILE A 33 1.83 -10.27 -0.07
N VAL A 34 2.52 -9.63 -1.00
CA VAL A 34 2.01 -9.43 -2.36
C VAL A 34 1.83 -10.75 -3.09
N THR A 35 2.77 -11.69 -2.94
CA THR A 35 2.65 -13.03 -3.53
C THR A 35 1.40 -13.74 -3.04
N ILE A 36 1.12 -13.71 -1.73
CA ILE A 36 -0.08 -14.34 -1.14
C ILE A 36 -1.35 -13.66 -1.65
N ILE A 37 -1.39 -12.33 -1.63
CA ILE A 37 -2.56 -11.56 -2.10
C ILE A 37 -2.82 -11.82 -3.58
N LEU A 38 -1.78 -11.83 -4.40
CA LEU A 38 -1.89 -12.09 -5.84
C LEU A 38 -2.41 -13.52 -6.11
N GLY A 39 -1.95 -14.50 -5.34
CA GLY A 39 -2.43 -15.88 -5.42
C GLY A 39 -3.90 -16.02 -5.04
N LEU A 40 -4.30 -15.43 -3.92
CA LEU A 40 -5.69 -15.42 -3.48
C LEU A 40 -6.61 -14.70 -4.48
N TRP A 41 -6.15 -13.56 -5.03
CA TRP A 41 -6.89 -12.83 -6.04
C TRP A 41 -7.02 -13.65 -7.34
N GLY A 42 -5.95 -14.30 -7.79
CA GLY A 42 -5.97 -15.17 -8.96
C GLY A 42 -6.96 -16.33 -8.81
N ILE A 43 -6.91 -17.04 -7.66
CA ILE A 43 -7.84 -18.13 -7.35
C ILE A 43 -9.28 -17.61 -7.28
N SER A 44 -9.52 -16.51 -6.57
CA SER A 44 -10.84 -15.89 -6.46
C SER A 44 -11.42 -15.52 -7.83
N THR A 45 -10.61 -15.01 -8.74
CA THR A 45 -11.01 -14.63 -10.09
C THR A 45 -11.38 -15.86 -10.92
N ILE A 46 -10.62 -16.96 -10.82
CA ILE A 46 -10.91 -18.24 -11.49
C ILE A 46 -12.21 -18.83 -10.97
N VAL A 47 -12.42 -18.86 -9.65
CA VAL A 47 -13.64 -19.37 -9.02
C VAL A 47 -14.87 -18.52 -9.44
N SER A 48 -14.73 -17.19 -9.44
CA SER A 48 -15.79 -16.28 -9.85
C SER A 48 -16.19 -16.48 -11.31
N TYR A 49 -15.21 -16.72 -12.20
CA TYR A 49 -15.48 -17.04 -13.60
C TYR A 49 -16.22 -18.38 -13.74
N ALA A 50 -15.78 -19.40 -13.01
CA ALA A 50 -16.42 -20.72 -13.04
C ALA A 50 -17.88 -20.66 -12.56
N ALA A 51 -18.16 -19.86 -11.52
CA ALA A 51 -19.50 -19.63 -10.99
C ALA A 51 -20.39 -18.82 -11.96
N SER A 52 -19.82 -17.82 -12.66
CA SER A 52 -20.56 -16.93 -13.56
C SER A 52 -20.81 -17.52 -14.96
N ARG A 53 -20.23 -18.68 -15.28
CA ARG A 53 -20.38 -19.33 -16.60
C ARG A 53 -21.81 -19.74 -16.94
N ASN A 54 -22.69 -19.82 -15.93
CA ASN A 54 -24.10 -20.24 -16.11
C ASN A 54 -25.03 -19.11 -16.59
N ASP A 55 -24.58 -17.85 -16.62
CA ASP A 55 -25.40 -16.67 -16.95
C ASP A 55 -25.12 -16.16 -18.39
N GLY A 56 -25.24 -17.03 -19.36
CA GLY A 56 -24.78 -16.87 -20.74
C GLY A 56 -25.64 -16.00 -21.65
N ASN A 57 -25.81 -14.67 -21.43
CA ASN A 57 -26.62 -13.88 -22.35
C ASN A 57 -26.07 -12.55 -22.88
N ASN A 58 -24.77 -12.25 -22.73
CA ASN A 58 -24.17 -11.05 -23.35
C ASN A 58 -22.74 -11.29 -23.82
N LYS A 59 -22.45 -11.12 -25.12
CA LYS A 59 -21.12 -11.29 -25.73
C LYS A 59 -20.04 -10.41 -25.09
N GLU A 60 -20.38 -9.18 -24.66
CA GLU A 60 -19.45 -8.28 -23.96
C GLU A 60 -19.08 -8.80 -22.57
N LYS A 61 -20.04 -9.37 -21.82
CA LYS A 61 -19.78 -10.02 -20.53
C LYS A 61 -18.89 -11.27 -20.69
N ALA A 62 -19.06 -12.02 -21.77
CA ALA A 62 -18.25 -13.19 -22.07
C ALA A 62 -16.79 -12.81 -22.38
N LEU A 63 -16.56 -11.69 -23.09
CA LEU A 63 -15.21 -11.21 -23.42
C LEU A 63 -14.48 -10.65 -22.18
N MET A 64 -15.16 -9.88 -21.35
CA MET A 64 -14.62 -9.43 -20.06
C MET A 64 -14.35 -10.59 -19.09
N GLY A 65 -15.22 -11.60 -19.11
CA GLY A 65 -15.05 -12.80 -18.32
C GLY A 65 -13.82 -13.61 -18.72
N THR A 66 -13.57 -13.79 -20.03
CA THR A 66 -12.38 -14.49 -20.54
C THR A 66 -11.10 -13.72 -20.26
N LEU A 67 -11.07 -12.40 -20.41
CA LEU A 67 -9.91 -11.57 -20.02
C LEU A 67 -9.61 -11.68 -18.52
N SER A 68 -10.63 -11.63 -17.71
CA SER A 68 -10.53 -11.81 -16.25
C SER A 68 -9.98 -13.19 -15.88
N LEU A 69 -10.41 -14.25 -16.58
CA LEU A 69 -9.90 -15.60 -16.37
C LEU A 69 -8.41 -15.72 -16.73
N ILE A 70 -8.01 -15.17 -17.88
CA ILE A 70 -6.60 -15.16 -18.30
C ILE A 70 -5.75 -14.41 -17.28
N ALA A 71 -6.22 -13.24 -16.80
CA ALA A 71 -5.55 -12.47 -15.76
C ALA A 71 -5.46 -13.24 -14.43
N GLY A 72 -6.53 -13.94 -14.04
CA GLY A 72 -6.55 -14.78 -12.85
C GLY A 72 -5.58 -15.96 -12.92
N ILE A 73 -5.51 -16.66 -14.06
CA ILE A 73 -4.55 -17.74 -14.27
C ILE A 73 -3.12 -17.20 -14.26
N ALA A 74 -2.84 -16.09 -14.96
CA ALA A 74 -1.53 -15.48 -15.00
C ALA A 74 -1.08 -15.06 -13.58
N ALA A 75 -1.97 -14.45 -12.80
CA ALA A 75 -1.69 -14.07 -11.42
C ALA A 75 -1.42 -15.28 -10.52
N ALA A 76 -2.19 -16.36 -10.65
CA ALA A 76 -1.98 -17.60 -9.88
C ALA A 76 -0.64 -18.26 -10.24
N VAL A 77 -0.29 -18.32 -11.53
CA VAL A 77 0.99 -18.87 -12.01
C VAL A 77 2.17 -18.03 -11.50
N VAL A 78 2.10 -16.70 -11.64
CA VAL A 78 3.15 -15.79 -11.16
C VAL A 78 3.32 -15.89 -9.66
N SER A 79 2.20 -15.99 -8.89
CA SER A 79 2.23 -16.21 -7.45
C SER A 79 2.89 -17.54 -7.09
N ALA A 80 2.55 -18.63 -7.77
CA ALA A 80 3.17 -19.94 -7.55
C ALA A 80 4.68 -19.89 -7.85
N LEU A 81 5.09 -19.30 -8.98
CA LEU A 81 6.50 -19.12 -9.33
C LEU A 81 7.25 -18.27 -8.30
N ALA A 82 6.65 -17.19 -7.81
CA ALA A 82 7.23 -16.34 -6.76
C ALA A 82 7.38 -17.08 -5.42
N MET A 83 6.55 -18.09 -5.17
CA MET A 83 6.66 -18.91 -3.96
C MET A 83 7.87 -19.84 -3.99
N PHE A 84 8.21 -20.38 -5.19
CA PHE A 84 9.35 -21.29 -5.37
C PHE A 84 10.65 -20.57 -5.75
N MET A 85 10.56 -19.42 -6.45
CA MET A 85 11.72 -18.64 -6.92
C MET A 85 11.88 -17.35 -6.10
N PRO A 86 12.88 -17.28 -5.19
CA PRO A 86 13.09 -16.08 -4.37
C PRO A 86 13.42 -14.83 -5.20
N GLY A 87 14.00 -14.99 -6.40
CA GLY A 87 14.30 -13.88 -7.30
C GLY A 87 13.06 -13.10 -7.75
N ILE A 88 11.93 -13.77 -7.99
CA ILE A 88 10.68 -13.11 -8.38
C ILE A 88 10.12 -12.27 -7.22
N ARG A 89 10.26 -12.74 -5.97
CA ARG A 89 9.85 -11.98 -4.78
C ARG A 89 10.67 -10.70 -4.62
N VAL A 90 11.99 -10.80 -4.80
CA VAL A 90 12.88 -9.65 -4.77
C VAL A 90 12.50 -8.62 -5.84
N MET A 91 12.09 -9.08 -7.03
CA MET A 91 11.56 -8.17 -8.05
C MET A 91 10.29 -7.45 -7.59
N PHE A 92 9.37 -8.13 -6.90
CA PHE A 92 8.19 -7.49 -6.31
C PHE A 92 8.57 -6.49 -5.22
N ASP A 93 9.53 -6.82 -4.35
CA ASP A 93 10.03 -5.89 -3.33
C ASP A 93 10.57 -4.61 -3.99
N ILE A 94 11.46 -4.76 -4.96
CA ILE A 94 12.06 -3.63 -5.70
C ILE A 94 10.97 -2.80 -6.39
N LEU A 95 10.03 -3.44 -7.07
CA LEU A 95 8.97 -2.75 -7.83
C LEU A 95 8.06 -1.93 -6.91
N ILE A 96 7.65 -2.50 -5.78
CA ILE A 96 6.77 -1.81 -4.81
C ILE A 96 7.51 -0.63 -4.18
N LEU A 97 8.75 -0.83 -3.77
CA LEU A 97 9.55 0.24 -3.18
C LEU A 97 9.85 1.36 -4.20
N ALA A 98 10.09 1.01 -5.47
CA ALA A 98 10.27 1.99 -6.54
C ALA A 98 8.99 2.78 -6.82
N ILE A 99 7.82 2.12 -6.85
CA ILE A 99 6.53 2.80 -7.00
C ILE A 99 6.29 3.76 -5.82
N PHE A 100 6.60 3.33 -4.60
CA PHE A 100 6.45 4.18 -3.42
C PHE A 100 7.38 5.38 -3.45
N ALA A 101 8.65 5.19 -3.83
CA ALA A 101 9.61 6.30 -4.01
C ALA A 101 9.13 7.29 -5.09
N GLY A 102 8.62 6.78 -6.21
CA GLY A 102 8.00 7.59 -7.27
C GLY A 102 6.78 8.37 -6.77
N TRP A 103 5.94 7.75 -5.95
CA TRP A 103 4.80 8.42 -5.33
C TRP A 103 5.24 9.55 -4.40
N LEU A 104 6.30 9.38 -3.59
CA LEU A 104 6.87 10.45 -2.77
C LEU A 104 7.35 11.64 -3.60
N ILE A 105 7.95 11.40 -4.76
CA ILE A 105 8.36 12.48 -5.67
C ILE A 105 7.14 13.28 -6.14
N VAL A 106 6.09 12.61 -6.59
CA VAL A 106 4.86 13.24 -7.04
C VAL A 106 4.19 14.04 -5.91
N ASP A 107 4.15 13.47 -4.71
CA ASP A 107 3.58 14.12 -3.52
C ASP A 107 4.41 15.36 -3.11
N GLY A 108 5.74 15.26 -3.14
CA GLY A 108 6.65 16.39 -2.90
C GLY A 108 6.43 17.54 -3.89
N ILE A 109 6.32 17.26 -5.18
CA ILE A 109 6.02 18.26 -6.21
C ILE A 109 4.64 18.88 -5.99
N SER A 110 3.64 18.07 -5.68
CA SER A 110 2.27 18.53 -5.39
C SER A 110 2.21 19.46 -4.18
N SER A 111 2.94 19.11 -3.11
CA SER A 111 3.04 19.93 -1.89
C SER A 111 3.71 21.27 -2.15
N ILE A 112 4.78 21.31 -2.96
CA ILE A 112 5.43 22.54 -3.39
C ILE A 112 4.46 23.39 -4.21
N ALA A 113 3.77 22.81 -5.18
CA ALA A 113 2.78 23.52 -6.00
C ALA A 113 1.63 24.10 -5.14
N THR A 114 1.18 23.36 -4.14
CA THR A 114 0.15 23.79 -3.19
C THR A 114 0.65 24.97 -2.35
N SER A 115 1.92 24.96 -1.91
CA SER A 115 2.52 26.05 -1.16
C SER A 115 2.46 27.39 -1.91
N PHE A 116 2.70 27.38 -3.23
CA PHE A 116 2.57 28.60 -4.05
C PHE A 116 1.13 29.09 -4.16
N LYS A 117 0.15 28.19 -4.17
CA LYS A 117 -1.28 28.55 -4.14
C LYS A 117 -1.65 29.21 -2.81
N VAL A 118 -1.19 28.64 -1.70
CA VAL A 118 -1.40 29.17 -0.34
C VAL A 118 -0.75 30.55 -0.17
N LYS A 119 0.45 30.75 -0.74
CA LYS A 119 1.12 32.06 -0.76
C LYS A 119 0.29 33.12 -1.48
N LYS A 120 -0.31 32.79 -2.63
CA LYS A 120 -1.17 33.71 -3.39
C LYS A 120 -2.44 34.09 -2.64
N SER A 121 -2.94 33.25 -1.74
CA SER A 121 -4.10 33.56 -0.90
C SER A 121 -3.78 34.42 0.33
N GLY A 122 -2.54 34.91 0.48
CA GLY A 122 -2.13 35.80 1.57
C GLY A 122 -1.90 35.12 2.93
N SER A 123 -1.92 33.80 2.99
CA SER A 123 -1.70 33.07 4.23
C SER A 123 -0.21 33.02 4.60
N SER A 124 0.12 33.33 5.85
CA SER A 124 1.50 33.29 6.37
C SER A 124 2.07 31.87 6.49
N VAL A 125 1.24 30.83 6.38
CA VAL A 125 1.60 29.42 6.64
C VAL A 125 2.14 28.70 5.38
N TRP A 126 2.30 29.40 4.25
CA TRP A 126 2.76 28.80 2.97
C TRP A 126 4.15 28.16 3.03
N VAL A 127 5.00 28.59 3.97
CA VAL A 127 6.37 28.09 4.13
C VAL A 127 6.39 26.62 4.59
N LEU A 128 5.42 26.23 5.40
CA LEU A 128 5.35 24.87 5.97
C LEU A 128 5.14 23.79 4.89
N PRO A 129 4.11 23.86 4.00
CA PRO A 129 3.99 22.90 2.91
C PRO A 129 5.15 22.99 1.90
N LEU A 130 5.83 24.12 1.78
CA LEU A 130 7.02 24.25 0.94
C LEU A 130 8.17 23.41 1.50
N ILE A 131 8.51 23.59 2.78
CA ILE A 131 9.60 22.83 3.42
C ILE A 131 9.27 21.34 3.42
N CYS A 132 8.05 20.96 3.81
CA CYS A 132 7.62 19.56 3.79
C CYS A 132 7.71 18.96 2.37
N GLY A 133 7.24 19.68 1.36
CA GLY A 133 7.30 19.25 -0.03
C GLY A 133 8.72 19.03 -0.54
N VAL A 134 9.65 19.93 -0.22
CA VAL A 134 11.06 19.77 -0.57
C VAL A 134 11.68 18.56 0.12
N LEU A 135 11.41 18.35 1.42
CA LEU A 135 11.93 17.21 2.17
C LEU A 135 11.39 15.89 1.62
N VAL A 136 10.09 15.82 1.31
CA VAL A 136 9.45 14.62 0.73
C VAL A 136 10.01 14.33 -0.67
N LEU A 137 10.22 15.37 -1.49
CA LEU A 137 10.81 15.22 -2.81
C LEU A 137 12.25 14.68 -2.73
N LEU A 138 13.07 15.22 -1.84
CA LEU A 138 14.43 14.74 -1.63
C LEU A 138 14.43 13.29 -1.09
N ALA A 139 13.52 12.96 -0.19
CA ALA A 139 13.37 11.60 0.31
C ALA A 139 12.97 10.61 -0.81
N GLY A 140 12.07 11.01 -1.71
CA GLY A 140 11.69 10.20 -2.87
C GLY A 140 12.85 10.00 -3.85
N LEU A 141 13.59 11.06 -4.18
CA LEU A 141 14.78 10.96 -5.03
C LEU A 141 15.86 10.05 -4.42
N TYR A 142 16.18 10.23 -3.14
CA TYR A 142 17.13 9.36 -2.44
C TYR A 142 16.65 7.93 -2.35
N GLY A 143 15.34 7.73 -2.18
CA GLY A 143 14.70 6.43 -2.07
C GLY A 143 14.83 5.56 -3.33
N ILE A 144 14.87 6.15 -4.53
CA ILE A 144 15.10 5.40 -5.77
C ILE A 144 16.47 4.72 -5.77
N PHE A 145 17.47 5.40 -5.20
CA PHE A 145 18.85 4.86 -5.14
C PHE A 145 19.10 3.99 -3.92
N ASN A 146 18.26 4.11 -2.88
CA ASN A 146 18.43 3.39 -1.62
C ASN A 146 17.12 2.71 -1.20
N LEU A 147 16.94 1.45 -1.62
CA LEU A 147 15.74 0.65 -1.32
C LEU A 147 15.54 0.42 0.18
N ILE A 148 16.64 0.31 0.95
CA ILE A 148 16.55 0.13 2.41
C ILE A 148 15.94 1.36 3.05
N PHE A 149 16.37 2.55 2.64
CA PHE A 149 15.79 3.82 3.11
C PHE A 149 14.30 3.92 2.74
N THR A 150 13.94 3.51 1.53
CA THR A 150 12.54 3.51 1.08
C THR A 150 11.69 2.55 1.91
N ALA A 151 12.20 1.35 2.20
CA ALA A 151 11.53 0.39 3.07
C ALA A 151 11.32 0.92 4.49
N GLN A 152 12.34 1.59 5.06
CA GLN A 152 12.24 2.24 6.37
C GLN A 152 11.20 3.36 6.38
N THR A 153 11.20 4.21 5.35
CA THR A 153 10.26 5.33 5.20
C THR A 153 8.83 4.81 5.07
N LEU A 154 8.62 3.77 4.26
CA LEU A 154 7.33 3.10 4.10
C LEU A 154 6.85 2.52 5.45
N GLY A 155 7.74 1.86 6.18
CA GLY A 155 7.43 1.28 7.48
C GLY A 155 7.03 2.31 8.52
N LEU A 156 7.75 3.42 8.59
CA LEU A 156 7.41 4.56 9.46
C LEU A 156 6.05 5.14 9.09
N PHE A 157 5.80 5.37 7.80
CA PHE A 157 4.54 5.93 7.31
C PHE A 157 3.36 5.02 7.66
N MET A 158 3.47 3.72 7.37
CA MET A 158 2.45 2.73 7.73
C MET A 158 2.28 2.60 9.25
N GLY A 159 3.37 2.65 10.01
CA GLY A 159 3.32 2.64 11.48
C GLY A 159 2.53 3.82 12.03
N ILE A 160 2.76 5.04 11.54
CA ILE A 160 2.02 6.24 11.95
C ILE A 160 0.53 6.11 11.58
N LEU A 161 0.21 5.64 10.37
CA LEU A 161 -1.19 5.42 9.95
C LEU A 161 -1.89 4.38 10.83
N LEU A 162 -1.25 3.25 11.11
CA LEU A 162 -1.80 2.22 11.98
C LEU A 162 -1.98 2.74 13.42
N MET A 163 -1.06 3.54 13.93
CA MET A 163 -1.15 4.14 15.25
C MET A 163 -2.36 5.07 15.36
N THR A 164 -2.52 5.97 14.40
CA THR A 164 -3.65 6.90 14.36
C THR A 164 -4.98 6.15 14.24
N TYR A 165 -5.04 5.11 13.42
CA TYR A 165 -6.22 4.27 13.25
C TYR A 165 -6.53 3.46 14.53
N GLY A 166 -5.52 2.86 15.15
CA GLY A 166 -5.67 2.10 16.40
C GLY A 166 -6.18 2.97 17.56
N ILE A 167 -5.61 4.17 17.74
CA ILE A 167 -6.09 5.15 18.72
C ILE A 167 -7.55 5.52 18.44
N ARG A 168 -7.91 5.76 17.17
CA ARG A 168 -9.29 6.09 16.78
C ARG A 168 -10.27 4.96 17.09
N LEU A 169 -9.86 3.69 16.88
CA LEU A 169 -10.66 2.52 17.25
C LEU A 169 -10.89 2.43 18.76
N ILE A 170 -9.84 2.65 19.55
CA ILE A 170 -9.93 2.66 21.02
C ILE A 170 -10.90 3.77 21.47
N LEU A 171 -10.71 4.99 20.97
CA LEU A 171 -11.58 6.12 21.31
C LEU A 171 -13.04 5.87 20.90
N SER A 172 -13.28 5.20 19.76
CA SER A 172 -14.63 4.85 19.32
C SER A 172 -15.31 3.81 20.21
N ALA A 173 -14.54 2.95 20.88
CA ALA A 173 -15.06 1.97 21.84
C ALA A 173 -15.57 2.62 23.12
N PHE A 174 -15.02 3.80 23.51
CA PHE A 174 -15.42 4.58 24.67
C PHE A 174 -16.49 5.64 24.39
N LYS A 175 -16.66 6.00 23.12
CA LYS A 175 -17.71 6.93 22.70
C LYS A 175 -19.00 6.14 22.47
N ASN A 176 -20.02 6.41 23.26
CA ASN A 176 -21.34 5.76 23.35
C ASN A 176 -21.85 4.96 22.15
#